data_894086fd82ba8a457e2f9971a514daa3
#
_entry.id   894086fd82ba8a457e2f9971a514daa3
#
_cell.length_a   1.000
_cell.length_b   1.000
_cell.length_c   1.000
_cell.angle_alpha   90.00
_cell.angle_beta   90.00
_cell.angle_gamma   90.00
#
_symmetry.space_group_name_H-M   'P 1'
#
loop_
_entity.id
_entity.type
_entity.pdbx_description
1 polymer ?
#
loop_
_entity_poly.entity_id
_entity_poly.type
_entity_poly.pdbx_seq_one_letter_code
_entity_poly.pdbx_strand_id
1 'polypeptide(L)' 'MSLFGKSKKQYPKFPEGDLEPVLRCSICTGEQVVCARDRSTGQLQELMMIRNEAELDAFCEANGLRASELRKVY' A
#
# COMPACT_ATOMS: atom_id res chain seq x y z
N MET A 1 -27.72 -12.07 -2.36
CA MET A 1 -27.24 -12.05 -2.49
C MET A 1 -26.46 -11.88 -2.62
N SER A 2 -26.11 -11.82 -2.49
CA SER A 2 -25.28 -11.75 -2.69
C SER A 2 -24.55 -11.86 -2.70
N LEU A 3 -24.48 -12.13 -2.63
CA LEU A 3 -23.71 -12.40 -2.74
C LEU A 3 -22.91 -12.17 -3.08
N PHE A 4 -22.67 -12.09 -3.21
CA PHE A 4 -21.92 -11.97 -3.65
C PHE A 4 -21.21 -11.33 -3.48
N GLY A 5 -21.23 -11.12 -3.28
CA GLY A 5 -20.45 -10.78 -3.33
C GLY A 5 -19.47 -10.62 -2.85
N LYS A 6 -19.44 -10.56 -2.59
CA LYS A 6 -18.54 -10.53 -2.14
C LYS A 6 -17.33 -10.40 -2.32
N SER A 7 -16.87 -10.52 -2.49
CA SER A 7 -15.48 -10.63 -2.81
C SER A 7 -14.79 -9.30 -3.00
N LYS A 8 -15.38 -8.29 -2.58
CA LYS A 8 -14.71 -7.00 -2.51
C LYS A 8 -13.71 -7.03 -1.38
N LYS A 9 -12.44 -7.02 -1.72
CA LYS A 9 -11.42 -6.89 -0.70
C LYS A 9 -11.49 -5.50 -0.10
N GLN A 10 -11.38 -5.46 1.20
CA GLN A 10 -11.24 -4.18 1.89
C GLN A 10 -9.78 -3.86 2.01
N TYR A 11 -9.42 -2.66 1.57
CA TYR A 11 -8.03 -2.22 1.63
C TYR A 11 -7.85 -1.30 2.82
N PRO A 12 -6.73 -1.42 3.54
CA PRO A 12 -6.50 -0.55 4.66
C PRO A 12 -6.38 0.90 4.21
N LYS A 13 -6.87 1.80 5.06
CA LYS A 13 -6.76 3.21 4.77
C LYS A 13 -5.37 3.69 5.14
N PHE A 14 -4.86 4.61 4.33
CA PHE A 14 -3.59 5.24 4.64
C PHE A 14 -3.77 6.09 5.90
N PRO A 15 -2.91 5.92 6.91
CA PRO A 15 -3.08 6.67 8.16
C PRO A 15 -2.88 8.17 7.93
N GLU A 16 -3.56 8.94 8.76
CA GLU A 16 -3.43 10.39 8.70
C GLU A 16 -2.21 10.82 9.48
N GLY A 17 -1.68 11.98 9.09
CA GLY A 17 -0.53 12.55 9.76
C GLY A 17 0.55 12.91 8.76
N ASP A 18 1.73 13.22 9.30
CA ASP A 18 2.86 13.60 8.45
C ASP A 18 3.58 12.36 7.95
N LEU A 19 2.89 11.63 7.08
CA LEU A 19 3.35 10.35 6.55
C LEU A 19 3.38 10.41 5.05
N GLU A 20 4.29 9.64 4.46
CA GLU A 20 4.32 9.52 3.01
C GLU A 20 4.17 8.05 2.61
N PRO A 21 3.51 7.79 1.49
CA PRO A 21 3.38 6.42 1.00
C PRO A 21 4.68 5.96 0.36
N VAL A 22 5.13 4.78 0.75
CA VAL A 22 6.31 4.16 0.14
C VAL A 22 6.00 2.72 -0.17
N LEU A 23 6.67 2.20 -1.19
CA LEU A 23 6.56 0.81 -1.57
C LEU A 23 7.88 0.13 -1.26
N ARG A 24 7.86 -0.70 -0.24
CA ARG A 24 9.05 -1.44 0.15
C ARG A 24 9.15 -2.69 -0.70
N CYS A 25 10.25 -2.82 -1.41
CA CYS A 25 10.47 -3.97 -2.29
C CYS A 25 11.55 -4.85 -1.71
N SER A 26 11.27 -6.15 -1.69
CA SER A 26 12.26 -7.13 -1.25
C SER A 26 12.98 -7.68 -2.47
N ILE A 27 14.29 -7.52 -2.50
CA ILE A 27 15.09 -7.99 -3.62
C ILE A 27 15.11 -9.52 -3.65
N CYS A 28 15.19 -10.14 -2.48
CA CYS A 28 15.35 -11.58 -2.39
C CYS A 28 14.09 -12.34 -2.77
N THR A 29 12.93 -11.85 -2.37
CA THR A 29 11.69 -12.57 -2.59
C THR A 29 10.81 -11.95 -3.66
N GLY A 30 11.10 -10.71 -4.03
CA GLY A 30 10.27 -9.99 -4.98
C GLY A 30 8.98 -9.47 -4.38
N GLU A 31 8.82 -9.60 -3.07
CA GLU A 31 7.61 -9.11 -2.41
C GLU A 31 7.63 -7.60 -2.29
N GLN A 32 6.43 -7.03 -2.35
CA GLN A 32 6.27 -5.59 -2.19
C GLN A 32 5.27 -5.34 -1.09
N VAL A 33 5.55 -4.34 -0.27
CA VAL A 33 4.67 -3.96 0.84
C VAL A 33 4.48 -2.45 0.81
N VAL A 34 3.21 -2.04 0.85
CA VAL A 34 2.91 -0.62 0.96
C VAL A 34 3.09 -0.22 2.41
N CYS A 35 3.86 0.84 2.62
CA CYS A 35 4.14 1.33 3.96
C CYS A 35 3.85 2.81 4.06
N ALA A 36 3.56 3.26 5.27
CA ALA A 36 3.51 4.67 5.58
C ALA A 36 4.81 5.03 6.27
N ARG A 37 5.53 5.99 5.71
CA ARG A 37 6.81 6.42 6.29
C ARG A 37 6.60 7.69 7.08
N ASP A 38 6.98 7.64 8.35
CA ASP A 38 6.91 8.82 9.22
C ASP A 38 8.04 9.76 8.83
N ARG A 39 7.67 10.97 8.41
CA ARG A 39 8.67 11.94 7.96
C ARG A 39 9.54 12.46 9.10
N SER A 40 9.01 12.40 10.32
CA SER A 40 9.74 12.87 11.48
C SER A 40 10.79 11.88 11.95
N THR A 41 10.44 10.60 12.00
CA THR A 41 11.32 9.57 12.54
C THR A 41 11.92 8.66 11.48
N GLY A 42 11.34 8.63 10.29
CA GLY A 42 11.75 7.73 9.24
C GLY A 42 11.28 6.31 9.40
N GLN A 43 10.45 6.06 10.39
CA GLN A 43 9.93 4.71 10.61
C GLN A 43 8.91 4.34 9.57
N LEU A 44 8.89 3.05 9.23
CA LEU A 44 7.92 2.52 8.28
C LEU A 44 6.87 1.73 9.01
N GLN A 45 5.62 1.98 8.65
CA GLN A 45 4.49 1.20 9.15
C GLN A 45 3.93 0.41 7.98
N GLU A 46 4.01 -0.91 8.06
CA GLU A 46 3.51 -1.76 7.00
C GLU A 46 1.99 -1.72 7.00
N LEU A 47 1.42 -1.53 5.82
CA LEU A 47 -0.02 -1.44 5.67
C LEU A 47 -0.58 -2.65 4.96
N MET A 48 0.03 -3.06 3.85
CA MET A 48 -0.53 -4.12 3.03
C MET A 48 0.56 -4.72 2.16
N MET A 49 0.53 -6.04 2.04
CA MET A 49 1.41 -6.73 1.09
C MET A 49 0.78 -6.68 -0.30
N ILE A 50 1.58 -6.33 -1.27
CA ILE A 50 1.15 -6.23 -2.67
C ILE A 50 1.67 -7.43 -3.43
N ARG A 51 0.77 -8.20 -3.99
CA ARG A 51 1.14 -9.42 -4.72
C ARG A 51 1.27 -9.18 -6.22
N ASN A 52 0.59 -8.15 -6.71
CA ASN A 52 0.63 -7.83 -8.13
C ASN A 52 0.24 -6.38 -8.31
N GLU A 53 0.40 -5.89 -9.54
CA GLU A 53 0.11 -4.49 -9.83
C GLU A 53 -1.35 -4.14 -9.62
N ALA A 54 -2.24 -5.09 -9.88
CA ALA A 54 -3.66 -4.81 -9.70
C ALA A 54 -3.98 -4.50 -8.24
N GLU A 55 -3.32 -5.19 -7.30
CA GLU A 55 -3.53 -4.91 -5.89
C GLU A 55 -2.99 -3.54 -5.52
N LEU A 56 -1.84 -3.17 -6.08
CA LEU A 56 -1.29 -1.86 -5.82
C LEU A 56 -2.21 -0.76 -6.34
N ASP A 57 -2.69 -0.93 -7.56
CA ASP A 57 -3.61 0.05 -8.14
C ASP A 57 -4.88 0.16 -7.33
N ALA A 58 -5.42 -0.97 -6.87
CA ALA A 58 -6.64 -0.96 -6.09
C ALA A 58 -6.44 -0.27 -4.74
N PHE A 59 -5.31 -0.52 -4.10
CA PHE A 59 -5.00 0.17 -2.85
C PHE A 59 -4.88 1.67 -3.07
N CYS A 60 -4.17 2.06 -4.11
CA CYS A 60 -3.98 3.48 -4.39
C CYS A 60 -5.31 4.16 -4.70
N GLU A 61 -6.15 3.51 -5.49
CA GLU A 61 -7.44 4.06 -5.83
C GLU A 61 -8.34 4.20 -4.61
N ALA A 62 -8.32 3.20 -3.74
CA ALA A 62 -9.13 3.22 -2.53
C ALA A 62 -8.72 4.36 -1.60
N ASN A 63 -7.48 4.81 -1.67
CA ASN A 63 -6.95 5.84 -0.79
C ASN A 63 -6.69 7.16 -1.49
N GLY A 64 -7.10 7.28 -2.75
CA GLY A 64 -6.89 8.52 -3.49
C GLY A 64 -5.43 8.80 -3.80
N LEU A 65 -4.62 7.77 -3.87
CA LEU A 65 -3.20 7.88 -4.16
C LEU A 65 -2.93 7.49 -5.59
N ARG A 66 -1.75 7.86 -6.07
CA ARG A 66 -1.28 7.42 -7.37
C ARG A 66 -0.09 6.50 -7.19
N ALA A 67 -0.08 5.41 -7.95
CA ALA A 67 1.04 4.48 -7.86
C ALA A 67 2.37 5.16 -8.17
N SER A 68 2.35 6.15 -9.06
CA SER A 68 3.56 6.89 -9.42
C SER A 68 4.09 7.76 -8.28
N GLU A 69 3.25 8.04 -7.28
CA GLU A 69 3.68 8.83 -6.13
C GLU A 69 4.38 7.98 -5.08
N LEU A 70 4.29 6.68 -5.20
CA LEU A 70 4.91 5.79 -4.23
C LEU A 70 6.41 5.71 -4.51
N ARG A 71 7.19 6.00 -3.48
CA ARG A 71 8.64 5.85 -3.58
C ARG A 71 8.99 4.41 -3.32
N LYS A 72 9.77 3.82 -4.21
CA LYS A 72 10.23 2.46 -4.01
C LYS A 72 11.48 2.47 -3.14
N VAL A 73 11.47 1.64 -2.13
CA VAL A 73 12.64 1.46 -1.26
C VAL A 73 12.99 -0.01 -1.22
N TYR A 74 14.28 -0.30 -1.12
CA TYR A 74 14.78 -1.67 -1.17
C TYR A 74 15.49 -2.06 0.10
#